data_927b19cc74af0a1fa9f20910b9ed7bf1
#
_entry.id   927b19cc74af0a1fa9f20910b9ed7bf1
#
_cell.length_a   1.000
_cell.length_b   1.000
_cell.length_c   1.000
_cell.angle_alpha   90.00
_cell.angle_beta   90.00
_cell.angle_gamma   90.00
#
_symmetry.space_group_name_H-M   'P 1'
#
loop_
_entity.id
_entity.type
_entity.pdbx_description
1 polymer ?
#
loop_
_entity_poly.entity_id
_entity_poly.type
_entity_poly.pdbx_seq_one_letter_code
_entity_poly.pdbx_strand_id
1 'polypeptide(L)'
;YKNLILEPFYGIHDSRYMMYWLSMSEPAFKEYKQAVETEERGRMILDKRTVDMVSSGEQPPESDHAMKTQDSHRGVHAGEAWRDARNGGYFEYTLTTKGNENLSLMVRYWGAESGSRSFDILVDGQTIATENIVGKWKKDLFCNVEYNIPATLLKSKDKITVRFQSKSDTTA
;
A
#
# COMPACT_ATOMS: atom_id res chain seq x y z
N TYR A 1 -30.05 -4.01 24.67
CA TYR A 1 -29.21 -2.98 25.37
C TYR A 1 -29.60 -2.78 26.84
N LYS A 2 -30.31 -3.71 27.47
CA LYS A 2 -30.83 -3.54 28.85
C LYS A 2 -29.75 -3.58 29.95
N ASN A 3 -28.51 -3.97 29.62
CA ASN A 3 -27.44 -4.12 30.59
C ASN A 3 -26.18 -3.27 30.27
N LEU A 4 -26.32 -2.27 29.43
CA LEU A 4 -25.21 -1.34 29.15
C LEU A 4 -25.20 -0.25 30.24
N ILE A 5 -24.23 -0.32 31.14
CA ILE A 5 -23.98 0.72 32.12
C ILE A 5 -22.97 1.69 31.52
N LEU A 6 -23.39 2.92 31.26
CA LEU A 6 -22.51 3.99 30.82
C LEU A 6 -22.09 4.81 32.04
N GLU A 7 -20.80 4.87 32.30
CA GLU A 7 -20.25 5.76 33.33
C GLU A 7 -20.31 7.21 32.83
N PRO A 8 -20.63 8.18 33.71
CA PRO A 8 -20.69 9.58 33.33
C PRO A 8 -19.31 10.09 32.90
N PHE A 9 -19.26 10.75 31.77
CA PHE A 9 -18.06 11.22 31.11
C PHE A 9 -17.22 12.21 31.95
N TYR A 10 -17.85 12.93 32.87
CA TYR A 10 -17.19 13.87 33.79
C TYR A 10 -16.36 13.20 34.89
N GLY A 11 -16.47 11.86 35.05
CA GLY A 11 -15.64 11.09 35.97
C GLY A 11 -14.28 10.67 35.39
N ILE A 12 -14.04 10.93 34.12
CA ILE A 12 -12.82 10.50 33.39
C ILE A 12 -11.97 11.72 33.08
N HIS A 13 -11.32 12.32 34.07
CA HIS A 13 -10.34 13.41 33.93
C HIS A 13 -10.60 14.46 32.83
N ASP A 14 -9.77 15.50 32.72
CA ASP A 14 -9.90 16.66 31.80
C ASP A 14 -9.72 16.34 30.29
N SER A 15 -9.83 15.11 29.90
CA SER A 15 -9.68 14.67 28.49
C SER A 15 -11.03 14.59 27.78
N ARG A 16 -11.12 15.14 26.56
CA ARG A 16 -12.30 15.00 25.69
C ARG A 16 -12.19 13.70 24.92
N TYR A 17 -13.11 12.76 25.15
CA TYR A 17 -13.25 11.56 24.35
C TYR A 17 -14.51 11.66 23.50
N MET A 18 -14.42 11.31 22.22
CA MET A 18 -15.60 11.10 21.37
C MET A 18 -15.75 9.59 21.17
N MET A 19 -16.87 9.02 21.62
CA MET A 19 -17.22 7.64 21.34
C MET A 19 -18.26 7.60 20.23
N TYR A 20 -17.94 6.90 19.15
CA TYR A 20 -18.88 6.59 18.08
C TYR A 20 -19.42 5.18 18.28
N TRP A 21 -20.72 5.06 18.40
CA TRP A 21 -21.39 3.75 18.52
C TRP A 21 -21.97 3.36 17.16
N LEU A 22 -21.49 2.29 16.63
CA LEU A 22 -22.13 1.67 15.46
C LEU A 22 -23.12 0.62 15.96
N SER A 23 -24.41 0.94 15.92
CA SER A 23 -25.47 -0.04 16.23
C SER A 23 -25.75 -0.90 15.01
N MET A 24 -25.76 -2.22 15.19
CA MET A 24 -26.09 -3.18 14.13
C MET A 24 -26.87 -4.35 14.70
N SER A 25 -27.56 -5.08 13.84
CA SER A 25 -28.23 -6.32 14.23
C SER A 25 -27.20 -7.40 14.59
N GLU A 26 -27.61 -8.39 15.39
CA GLU A 26 -26.71 -9.49 15.78
C GLU A 26 -26.11 -10.24 14.57
N PRO A 27 -26.87 -10.56 13.50
CA PRO A 27 -26.30 -11.15 12.29
C PRO A 27 -25.24 -10.23 11.62
N ALA A 28 -25.54 -8.94 11.47
CA ALA A 28 -24.60 -7.97 10.89
C ALA A 28 -23.35 -7.80 11.72
N PHE A 29 -23.45 -7.85 13.05
CA PHE A 29 -22.29 -7.82 13.94
C PHE A 29 -21.41 -9.07 13.78
N LYS A 30 -22.02 -10.21 13.58
CA LYS A 30 -21.30 -11.48 13.36
C LYS A 30 -20.51 -11.46 12.05
N GLU A 31 -21.14 -10.97 10.98
CA GLU A 31 -20.46 -10.76 9.68
C GLU A 31 -19.34 -9.72 9.78
N TYR A 32 -19.57 -8.60 10.42
CA TYR A 32 -18.57 -7.57 10.65
C TYR A 32 -17.36 -8.13 11.42
N LYS A 33 -17.62 -8.85 12.50
CA LYS A 33 -16.55 -9.48 13.31
C LYS A 33 -15.72 -10.45 12.49
N GLN A 34 -16.35 -11.30 11.68
CA GLN A 34 -15.65 -12.25 10.80
C GLN A 34 -14.82 -11.52 9.74
N ALA A 35 -15.32 -10.43 9.17
CA ALA A 35 -14.59 -9.64 8.20
C ALA A 35 -13.34 -9.01 8.82
N VAL A 36 -13.47 -8.40 10.00
CA VAL A 36 -12.34 -7.81 10.75
C VAL A 36 -11.29 -8.88 11.11
N GLU A 37 -11.71 -10.01 11.65
CA GLU A 37 -10.79 -11.11 12.00
C GLU A 37 -10.04 -11.66 10.77
N THR A 38 -10.72 -11.71 9.62
CA THR A 38 -10.12 -12.16 8.36
C THR A 38 -9.10 -11.16 7.83
N GLU A 39 -9.44 -9.87 7.90
CA GLU A 39 -8.54 -8.78 7.49
C GLU A 39 -7.30 -8.72 8.40
N GLU A 40 -7.48 -8.76 9.71
CA GLU A 40 -6.37 -8.78 10.68
C GLU A 40 -5.44 -9.97 10.47
N ARG A 41 -6.01 -11.15 10.23
CA ARG A 41 -5.23 -12.36 9.92
C ARG A 41 -4.44 -12.20 8.63
N GLY A 42 -5.07 -11.65 7.58
CA GLY A 42 -4.41 -11.37 6.32
C GLY A 42 -3.24 -10.40 6.48
N ARG A 43 -3.43 -9.33 7.26
CA ARG A 43 -2.38 -8.36 7.58
C ARG A 43 -1.23 -9.01 8.36
N MET A 44 -1.52 -9.80 9.40
CA MET A 44 -0.49 -10.50 10.17
C MET A 44 0.34 -11.48 9.32
N ILE A 45 -0.29 -12.17 8.36
CA ILE A 45 0.41 -13.06 7.43
C ILE A 45 1.33 -12.26 6.52
N LEU A 46 0.84 -11.13 6.01
CA LEU A 46 1.62 -10.24 5.16
C LEU A 46 2.82 -9.67 5.90
N ASP A 47 2.62 -9.15 7.12
CA ASP A 47 3.69 -8.58 7.96
C ASP A 47 4.81 -9.60 8.22
N LYS A 48 4.43 -10.86 8.51
CA LYS A 48 5.41 -11.93 8.77
C LYS A 48 6.29 -12.29 7.57
N ARG A 49 5.77 -12.14 6.36
CA ARG A 49 6.51 -12.45 5.13
C ARG A 49 7.20 -11.23 4.51
N THR A 50 6.87 -10.03 4.99
CA THR A 50 7.41 -8.77 4.48
C THR A 50 8.84 -8.57 5.00
N VAL A 51 9.77 -8.39 4.09
CA VAL A 51 11.18 -8.11 4.41
C VAL A 51 11.39 -6.62 4.62
N ASP A 52 10.76 -5.81 3.76
CA ASP A 52 10.81 -4.35 3.78
C ASP A 52 9.54 -3.77 3.16
N MET A 53 9.16 -2.53 3.54
CA MET A 53 7.92 -1.89 3.08
C MET A 53 8.07 -0.37 3.05
N VAL A 54 7.51 0.23 2.01
CA VAL A 54 7.38 1.70 1.87
C VAL A 54 5.91 2.08 1.76
N SER A 55 5.44 2.98 2.61
CA SER A 55 4.17 3.67 2.44
C SER A 55 4.37 4.84 1.47
N SER A 56 4.04 4.63 0.19
CA SER A 56 4.19 5.65 -0.85
C SER A 56 3.30 6.87 -0.57
N GLY A 57 3.87 8.07 -0.72
CA GLY A 57 3.19 9.33 -0.41
C GLY A 57 3.33 9.80 1.03
N GLU A 58 3.90 9.00 1.93
CA GLU A 58 4.16 9.35 3.33
C GLU A 58 5.63 9.72 3.54
N GLN A 59 5.86 10.90 4.12
CA GLN A 59 7.19 11.53 4.16
C GLN A 59 8.25 10.71 4.92
N PRO A 60 8.06 10.24 6.19
CA PRO A 60 9.12 9.49 6.84
C PRO A 60 9.48 8.19 6.10
N PRO A 61 8.53 7.31 5.73
CA PRO A 61 8.83 6.07 5.03
C PRO A 61 9.57 6.27 3.70
N GLU A 62 9.18 7.28 2.91
CA GLU A 62 9.83 7.56 1.63
C GLU A 62 11.27 8.08 1.79
N SER A 63 11.51 8.95 2.79
CA SER A 63 12.84 9.48 3.10
C SER A 63 13.78 8.39 3.60
N ASP A 64 13.29 7.51 4.46
CA ASP A 64 14.05 6.38 5.02
C ASP A 64 14.50 5.39 3.93
N HIS A 65 13.76 5.34 2.82
CA HIS A 65 14.05 4.50 1.65
C HIS A 65 14.77 5.26 0.52
N ALA A 66 15.41 6.39 0.84
CA ALA A 66 16.21 7.19 -0.09
C ALA A 66 15.48 7.50 -1.41
N MET A 67 14.20 7.92 -1.30
CA MET A 67 13.35 8.24 -2.43
C MET A 67 14.02 9.20 -3.42
N LYS A 68 13.90 8.89 -4.71
CA LYS A 68 14.23 9.80 -5.81
C LYS A 68 13.02 9.92 -6.73
N THR A 69 12.78 11.11 -7.23
CA THR A 69 11.59 11.40 -8.06
C THR A 69 11.89 12.39 -9.18
N GLN A 70 11.13 12.27 -10.25
CA GLN A 70 11.02 13.25 -11.32
C GLN A 70 9.55 13.25 -11.77
N ASP A 71 8.95 14.45 -11.90
CA ASP A 71 7.55 14.65 -12.32
C ASP A 71 6.57 13.74 -11.56
N SER A 72 6.75 13.68 -10.24
CA SER A 72 6.02 12.81 -9.33
C SER A 72 5.17 13.63 -8.36
N HIS A 73 3.97 13.13 -8.06
CA HIS A 73 3.00 13.75 -7.17
C HIS A 73 2.56 12.75 -6.11
N ARG A 74 2.01 13.26 -5.03
CA ARG A 74 1.44 12.47 -3.94
C ARG A 74 0.09 13.03 -3.50
N GLY A 75 -0.72 12.19 -2.88
CA GLY A 75 -2.00 12.59 -2.31
C GLY A 75 -2.57 11.51 -1.42
N VAL A 76 -3.85 11.65 -1.10
CA VAL A 76 -4.62 10.69 -0.32
C VAL A 76 -5.88 10.34 -1.09
N HIS A 77 -6.23 9.07 -1.17
CA HIS A 77 -7.47 8.58 -1.77
C HIS A 77 -8.00 7.41 -0.94
N ALA A 78 -9.31 7.43 -0.65
CA ALA A 78 -9.98 6.41 0.17
C ALA A 78 -9.25 6.08 1.48
N GLY A 79 -8.64 7.09 2.12
CA GLY A 79 -7.91 6.95 3.39
C GLY A 79 -6.48 6.45 3.28
N GLU A 80 -5.99 6.09 2.10
CA GLU A 80 -4.60 5.67 1.86
C GLU A 80 -3.81 6.74 1.10
N ALA A 81 -2.53 6.91 1.48
CA ALA A 81 -1.60 7.76 0.75
C ALA A 81 -1.17 7.08 -0.55
N TRP A 82 -0.91 7.88 -1.57
CA TRP A 82 -0.44 7.40 -2.87
C TRP A 82 0.64 8.30 -3.45
N ARG A 83 1.38 7.75 -4.40
CA ARG A 83 2.34 8.47 -5.27
C ARG A 83 2.14 8.05 -6.72
N ASP A 84 2.26 9.04 -7.62
CA ASP A 84 2.32 8.82 -9.05
C ASP A 84 3.54 9.53 -9.67
N ALA A 85 3.84 9.19 -10.93
CA ALA A 85 4.76 9.92 -11.78
C ALA A 85 4.16 10.05 -13.19
N ARG A 86 4.42 11.17 -13.88
CA ARG A 86 3.72 11.53 -15.11
C ARG A 86 4.71 11.84 -16.24
N ASN A 87 4.25 11.68 -17.48
CA ASN A 87 4.91 12.19 -18.69
C ASN A 87 6.39 11.77 -18.81
N GLY A 88 6.71 10.51 -18.55
CA GLY A 88 8.09 10.02 -18.56
C GLY A 88 8.84 10.25 -17.27
N GLY A 89 8.19 10.78 -16.22
CA GLY A 89 8.73 10.88 -14.88
C GLY A 89 8.77 9.54 -14.13
N TYR A 90 9.34 9.54 -12.96
CA TYR A 90 9.49 8.34 -12.14
C TYR A 90 9.48 8.64 -10.63
N PHE A 91 9.29 7.61 -9.86
CA PHE A 91 9.69 7.55 -8.45
C PHE A 91 10.42 6.23 -8.17
N GLU A 92 11.39 6.28 -7.26
CA GLU A 92 12.31 5.19 -6.96
C GLU A 92 12.57 5.12 -5.46
N TYR A 93 12.63 3.90 -4.94
CA TYR A 93 12.98 3.61 -3.54
C TYR A 93 14.12 2.61 -3.46
N THR A 94 14.91 2.72 -2.40
CA THR A 94 15.89 1.71 -2.03
C THR A 94 15.30 0.78 -0.98
N LEU A 95 15.12 -0.49 -1.31
CA LEU A 95 14.55 -1.51 -0.43
C LEU A 95 15.63 -2.47 0.06
N THR A 96 15.48 -2.93 1.31
CA THR A 96 16.37 -3.93 1.92
C THR A 96 15.90 -5.33 1.55
N THR A 97 16.83 -6.19 1.12
CA THR A 97 16.58 -7.60 0.83
C THR A 97 16.95 -8.52 2.00
N LYS A 98 17.76 -8.02 2.94
CA LYS A 98 18.35 -8.81 4.03
C LYS A 98 19.06 -10.08 3.54
N GLY A 99 19.68 -10.01 2.36
CA GLY A 99 20.37 -11.14 1.74
C GLY A 99 19.47 -12.24 1.19
N ASN A 100 18.13 -12.02 1.11
CA ASN A 100 17.22 -13.01 0.53
C ASN A 100 17.32 -12.97 -1.00
N GLU A 101 17.45 -14.14 -1.60
CA GLU A 101 17.53 -14.31 -3.07
C GLU A 101 16.20 -14.76 -3.70
N ASN A 102 15.15 -14.92 -2.90
CA ASN A 102 13.82 -15.31 -3.35
C ASN A 102 12.79 -14.34 -2.79
N LEU A 103 12.62 -13.22 -3.48
CA LEU A 103 11.69 -12.15 -3.12
C LEU A 103 10.76 -11.82 -4.28
N SER A 104 9.57 -11.36 -3.95
CA SER A 104 8.63 -10.71 -4.87
C SER A 104 8.37 -9.28 -4.41
N LEU A 105 8.06 -8.41 -5.35
CA LEU A 105 7.58 -7.06 -5.10
C LEU A 105 6.06 -7.09 -5.06
N MET A 106 5.46 -6.74 -3.92
CA MET A 106 4.02 -6.52 -3.84
C MET A 106 3.71 -5.03 -3.98
N VAL A 107 2.81 -4.69 -4.87
CA VAL A 107 2.35 -3.31 -5.11
C VAL A 107 0.84 -3.25 -4.91
N ARG A 108 0.39 -2.19 -4.27
CA ARG A 108 -1.03 -1.92 -3.99
C ARG A 108 -1.53 -0.82 -4.90
N TYR A 109 -2.52 -1.13 -5.74
CA TYR A 109 -3.11 -0.23 -6.71
C TYR A 109 -4.56 0.09 -6.39
N TRP A 110 -5.02 1.26 -6.81
CA TRP A 110 -6.45 1.53 -6.84
C TRP A 110 -7.14 0.74 -7.96
N GLY A 111 -8.21 0.02 -7.66
CA GLY A 111 -8.84 -0.91 -8.59
C GLY A 111 -9.76 -0.27 -9.63
N ALA A 112 -10.21 0.98 -9.41
CA ALA A 112 -11.06 1.73 -10.34
C ALA A 112 -10.29 2.80 -11.11
N GLU A 113 -9.01 2.56 -11.43
CA GLU A 113 -8.19 3.49 -12.17
C GLU A 113 -8.74 3.82 -13.56
N SER A 114 -8.62 5.10 -13.92
CA SER A 114 -9.04 5.65 -15.19
C SER A 114 -7.92 6.52 -15.80
N GLY A 115 -8.09 6.95 -17.03
CA GLY A 115 -7.08 7.76 -17.72
C GLY A 115 -5.98 6.91 -18.36
N SER A 116 -4.78 7.44 -18.49
CA SER A 116 -3.64 6.74 -19.11
C SER A 116 -2.67 6.28 -18.02
N ARG A 117 -2.73 5.01 -17.63
CA ARG A 117 -1.93 4.41 -16.54
C ARG A 117 -1.06 3.27 -17.09
N SER A 118 0.00 3.63 -17.80
CA SER A 118 0.96 2.67 -18.36
C SER A 118 2.38 3.01 -17.95
N PHE A 119 3.08 2.05 -17.35
CA PHE A 119 4.39 2.25 -16.77
C PHE A 119 5.21 0.96 -16.72
N ASP A 120 6.50 1.11 -16.53
CA ASP A 120 7.42 0.01 -16.30
C ASP A 120 7.83 -0.03 -14.82
N ILE A 121 8.00 -1.23 -14.29
CA ILE A 121 8.57 -1.49 -12.96
C ILE A 121 9.98 -2.03 -13.19
N LEU A 122 10.97 -1.34 -12.61
CA LEU A 122 12.37 -1.70 -12.75
C LEU A 122 12.97 -2.04 -11.39
N VAL A 123 13.83 -3.05 -11.37
CA VAL A 123 14.69 -3.37 -10.23
C VAL A 123 16.15 -3.21 -10.69
N ASP A 124 16.89 -2.34 -9.99
CA ASP A 124 18.26 -1.97 -10.34
C ASP A 124 18.45 -1.60 -11.83
N GLY A 125 17.47 -0.88 -12.38
CA GLY A 125 17.46 -0.44 -13.77
C GLY A 125 17.01 -1.48 -14.78
N GLN A 126 16.74 -2.73 -14.37
CA GLN A 126 16.20 -3.78 -15.26
C GLN A 126 14.69 -3.88 -15.12
N THR A 127 13.96 -3.79 -16.21
CA THR A 127 12.50 -3.93 -16.22
C THR A 127 12.09 -5.35 -15.84
N ILE A 128 11.30 -5.48 -14.79
CA ILE A 128 10.72 -6.76 -14.35
C ILE A 128 9.25 -6.90 -14.77
N ALA A 129 8.54 -5.78 -14.97
CA ALA A 129 7.16 -5.78 -15.44
C ALA A 129 6.85 -4.49 -16.20
N THR A 130 5.90 -4.59 -17.11
CA THR A 130 5.23 -3.47 -17.76
C THR A 130 3.74 -3.58 -17.45
N GLU A 131 3.16 -2.53 -16.89
CA GLU A 131 1.77 -2.51 -16.47
C GLU A 131 0.93 -1.50 -17.25
N ASN A 132 -0.35 -1.86 -17.41
CA ASN A 132 -1.43 -0.96 -17.72
C ASN A 132 -2.60 -1.32 -16.79
N ILE A 133 -2.90 -0.44 -15.85
CA ILE A 133 -3.88 -0.72 -14.80
C ILE A 133 -5.27 -0.12 -15.08
N VAL A 134 -5.44 0.57 -16.20
CA VAL A 134 -6.72 1.18 -16.60
C VAL A 134 -7.79 0.11 -16.77
N GLY A 135 -8.84 0.20 -15.95
CA GLY A 135 -9.97 -0.72 -16.02
C GLY A 135 -9.64 -2.19 -15.76
N LYS A 136 -8.44 -2.49 -15.21
CA LYS A 136 -7.97 -3.86 -14.98
C LYS A 136 -8.86 -4.63 -14.01
N TRP A 137 -9.32 -4.00 -12.94
CA TRP A 137 -10.16 -4.65 -11.91
C TRP A 137 -11.60 -4.15 -11.87
N LYS A 138 -11.85 -2.89 -12.22
CA LYS A 138 -13.19 -2.24 -12.20
C LYS A 138 -13.87 -2.33 -10.83
N LYS A 139 -13.11 -2.13 -9.75
CA LYS A 139 -13.58 -2.22 -8.37
C LYS A 139 -13.12 -1.00 -7.58
N ASP A 140 -14.02 -0.38 -6.82
CA ASP A 140 -13.75 0.74 -5.91
C ASP A 140 -13.06 0.25 -4.61
N LEU A 141 -11.96 -0.47 -4.77
CA LEU A 141 -11.13 -0.97 -3.68
C LEU A 141 -9.68 -1.13 -4.15
N PHE A 142 -8.75 -1.18 -3.20
CA PHE A 142 -7.36 -1.45 -3.48
C PHE A 142 -7.11 -2.92 -3.82
N CYS A 143 -6.23 -3.14 -4.79
CA CYS A 143 -5.84 -4.46 -5.29
C CYS A 143 -4.33 -4.65 -5.14
N ASN A 144 -3.92 -5.75 -4.54
CA ASN A 144 -2.51 -6.11 -4.40
C ASN A 144 -2.07 -6.97 -5.60
N VAL A 145 -0.91 -6.66 -6.16
CA VAL A 145 -0.28 -7.42 -7.25
C VAL A 145 1.14 -7.77 -6.84
N GLU A 146 1.53 -9.01 -7.05
CA GLU A 146 2.90 -9.47 -6.80
C GLU A 146 3.65 -9.67 -8.11
N TYR A 147 4.88 -9.16 -8.16
CA TYR A 147 5.81 -9.31 -9.26
C TYR A 147 7.01 -10.11 -8.79
N ASN A 148 7.35 -11.17 -9.50
CA ASN A 148 8.54 -11.94 -9.21
C ASN A 148 9.80 -11.12 -9.52
N ILE A 149 10.73 -11.05 -8.59
CA ILE A 149 12.04 -10.46 -8.81
C ILE A 149 13.01 -11.58 -9.22
N PRO A 150 13.63 -11.52 -10.41
CA PRO A 150 14.61 -12.53 -10.82
C PRO A 150 15.73 -12.68 -9.79
N ALA A 151 16.05 -13.92 -9.40
CA ALA A 151 17.09 -14.20 -8.41
C ALA A 151 18.47 -13.60 -8.79
N THR A 152 18.73 -13.45 -10.08
CA THR A 152 19.95 -12.80 -10.60
C THR A 152 20.08 -11.34 -10.15
N LEU A 153 18.96 -10.63 -9.90
CA LEU A 153 18.95 -9.26 -9.41
C LEU A 153 19.10 -9.16 -7.89
N LEU A 154 18.86 -10.25 -7.18
CA LEU A 154 18.91 -10.32 -5.72
C LEU A 154 20.24 -10.89 -5.20
N LYS A 155 20.92 -11.68 -6.04
CA LYS A 155 22.12 -12.41 -5.64
C LYS A 155 23.18 -11.52 -5.02
N SER A 156 23.60 -11.87 -3.79
CA SER A 156 24.63 -11.18 -3.03
C SER A 156 24.36 -9.69 -2.79
N LYS A 157 23.10 -9.30 -2.72
CA LYS A 157 22.70 -7.91 -2.44
C LYS A 157 21.89 -7.81 -1.15
N ASP A 158 22.21 -6.82 -0.34
CA ASP A 158 21.43 -6.45 0.85
C ASP A 158 20.36 -5.40 0.54
N LYS A 159 20.50 -4.70 -0.58
CA LYS A 159 19.58 -3.65 -1.04
C LYS A 159 19.41 -3.70 -2.55
N ILE A 160 18.23 -3.29 -2.99
CA ILE A 160 17.88 -3.09 -4.40
C ILE A 160 17.18 -1.74 -4.56
N THR A 161 17.22 -1.18 -5.77
CA THR A 161 16.38 -0.04 -6.12
C THR A 161 15.16 -0.52 -6.89
N VAL A 162 13.98 -0.02 -6.52
CA VAL A 162 12.73 -0.28 -7.23
C VAL A 162 12.22 1.04 -7.79
N ARG A 163 12.04 1.10 -9.11
CA ARG A 163 11.57 2.28 -9.83
C ARG A 163 10.27 2.00 -10.54
N PHE A 164 9.36 2.96 -10.45
CA PHE A 164 8.15 3.04 -11.26
C PHE A 164 8.33 4.16 -12.28
N GLN A 165 8.42 3.79 -13.55
CA GLN A 165 8.74 4.68 -14.66
C GLN A 165 7.51 4.86 -15.54
N SER A 166 6.92 6.06 -15.56
CA SER A 166 5.85 6.37 -16.51
C SER A 166 6.37 6.45 -17.94
N LYS A 167 5.52 6.16 -18.92
CA LYS A 167 5.81 6.40 -20.34
C LYS A 167 5.42 7.83 -20.73
N SER A 168 5.80 8.26 -21.91
CA SER A 168 5.32 9.54 -22.45
C SER A 168 3.79 9.56 -22.45
N ASP A 169 3.22 10.69 -22.05
CA ASP A 169 1.77 10.92 -21.99
C ASP A 169 0.99 9.93 -21.09
N THR A 170 1.69 9.26 -20.16
CA THR A 170 1.08 8.32 -19.22
C THR A 170 1.42 8.66 -17.76
N THR A 171 0.78 7.92 -16.83
CA THR A 171 1.02 8.02 -15.39
C THR A 171 1.41 6.63 -14.83
N ALA A 172 2.40 6.58 -13.93
CA ALA A 172 2.80 5.41 -13.16
C ALA A 172 2.10 5.37 -11.81
#